data_4022947a71867785a56c08d63a12e45f
#
_entry.id   4022947a71867785a56c08d63a12e45f
#
_cell.length_a   1.000
_cell.length_b   1.000
_cell.length_c   1.000
_cell.angle_alpha   90.00
_cell.angle_beta   90.00
_cell.angle_gamma   90.00
#
_symmetry.space_group_name_H-M   'P 1'
#
loop_
_entity.id
_entity.type
_entity.pdbx_description
1 polymer ?
#
loop_
_entity_poly.entity_id
_entity_poly.type
_entity_poly.pdbx_seq_one_letter_code
_entity_poly.pdbx_strand_id
1 'polypeptide(L)'
;TNSYPLNNKRVQESYLEASVKYGIELQSIHLYTLFRQNFIRYSQSSPAGQECMESIRKGIIAAAEMHIPTVMIEGMRMYGAAQHKHVFDMYKYAVEVAQDYGVQIAMETDIRLEDHFKFLDQFDGKLKLCFDTHNPVMYGTGYPPDMIRVLGRERIDHFHMKESQPDAEGFVTKET
;
A
#
# COMPACT_ATOMS: atom_id res chain seq x y z
N THR A 1 17.44 -0.75 -15.54
CA THR A 1 17.93 -0.03 -14.34
C THR A 1 16.73 0.50 -13.58
N ASN A 2 16.51 -0.01 -12.37
CA ASN A 2 15.47 0.50 -11.50
C ASN A 2 15.87 1.91 -11.05
N SER A 3 15.11 2.91 -11.47
CA SER A 3 15.31 4.28 -10.99
C SER A 3 14.51 4.46 -9.71
N TYR A 4 15.15 5.03 -8.70
CA TYR A 4 14.49 5.44 -7.46
C TYR A 4 14.51 6.98 -7.40
N PRO A 5 13.60 7.67 -8.08
CA PRO A 5 13.68 9.13 -8.24
C PRO A 5 13.67 9.86 -6.90
N LEU A 6 12.93 9.38 -5.92
CA LEU A 6 12.88 10.00 -4.57
C LEU A 6 14.16 9.80 -3.74
N ASN A 7 15.16 9.04 -4.20
CA ASN A 7 16.48 9.04 -3.58
C ASN A 7 17.38 10.19 -4.07
N ASN A 8 16.90 10.99 -5.02
CA ASN A 8 17.59 12.21 -5.47
C ASN A 8 17.07 13.40 -4.66
N LYS A 9 17.96 14.06 -3.92
CA LYS A 9 17.62 15.22 -3.07
C LYS A 9 16.95 16.35 -3.84
N ARG A 10 17.38 16.65 -5.05
CA ARG A 10 16.72 17.68 -5.89
C ARG A 10 15.28 17.33 -6.22
N VAL A 11 14.99 16.05 -6.42
CA VAL A 11 13.61 15.59 -6.65
C VAL A 11 12.80 15.75 -5.38
N GLN A 12 13.32 15.34 -4.23
CA GLN A 12 12.65 15.55 -2.93
C GLN A 12 12.35 17.04 -2.70
N GLU A 13 13.36 17.89 -2.86
CA GLU A 13 13.23 19.35 -2.72
C GLU A 13 12.15 19.92 -3.62
N SER A 14 12.09 19.51 -4.89
CA SER A 14 11.05 19.99 -5.82
C SER A 14 9.63 19.63 -5.39
N TYR A 15 9.41 18.45 -4.80
CA TYR A 15 8.12 18.07 -4.23
C TYR A 15 7.78 18.89 -2.97
N LEU A 16 8.76 19.08 -2.08
CA LEU A 16 8.58 19.87 -0.86
C LEU A 16 8.30 21.35 -1.17
N GLU A 17 9.02 21.94 -2.11
CA GLU A 17 8.76 23.30 -2.59
C GLU A 17 7.35 23.43 -3.20
N ALA A 18 6.93 22.47 -4.02
CA ALA A 18 5.58 22.45 -4.58
C ALA A 18 4.50 22.29 -3.50
N SER A 19 4.74 21.43 -2.52
CA SER A 19 3.87 21.26 -1.35
C SER A 19 3.63 22.58 -0.63
N VAL A 20 4.70 23.27 -0.28
CA VAL A 20 4.64 24.59 0.38
C VAL A 20 3.96 25.64 -0.51
N LYS A 21 4.36 25.72 -1.78
CA LYS A 21 3.86 26.72 -2.73
C LYS A 21 2.34 26.63 -2.94
N TYR A 22 1.81 25.41 -2.98
CA TYR A 22 0.40 25.18 -3.28
C TYR A 22 -0.43 24.83 -2.06
N GLY A 23 0.16 24.75 -0.86
CA GLY A 23 -0.53 24.40 0.37
C GLY A 23 -1.08 22.97 0.36
N ILE A 24 -0.37 22.02 -0.29
CA ILE A 24 -0.76 20.62 -0.40
C ILE A 24 0.18 19.77 0.43
N GLU A 25 -0.37 19.03 1.40
CA GLU A 25 0.43 18.10 2.20
C GLU A 25 0.73 16.81 1.43
N LEU A 26 1.97 16.32 1.55
CA LEU A 26 2.38 15.02 1.01
C LEU A 26 2.06 13.95 2.06
N GLN A 27 1.02 13.15 1.83
CA GLN A 27 0.51 12.20 2.81
C GLN A 27 1.12 10.80 2.71
N SER A 28 1.47 10.36 1.50
CA SER A 28 2.02 9.03 1.31
C SER A 28 2.91 8.91 0.09
N ILE A 29 3.78 7.90 0.11
CA ILE A 29 4.54 7.44 -1.06
C ILE A 29 4.01 6.08 -1.47
N HIS A 30 3.60 5.93 -2.71
CA HIS A 30 3.20 4.66 -3.29
C HIS A 30 4.39 3.94 -3.94
N LEU A 31 4.67 2.71 -3.51
CA LEU A 31 5.73 1.88 -4.08
C LEU A 31 5.23 1.05 -5.26
N TYR A 32 4.89 1.72 -6.36
CA TYR A 32 4.36 1.09 -7.58
C TYR A 32 5.28 0.02 -8.19
N THR A 33 6.58 0.10 -7.95
CA THR A 33 7.55 -0.91 -8.39
C THR A 33 7.20 -2.30 -7.87
N LEU A 34 6.69 -2.40 -6.64
CA LEU A 34 6.32 -3.66 -6.02
C LEU A 34 5.13 -4.33 -6.73
N PHE A 35 4.15 -3.54 -7.16
CA PHE A 35 3.03 -4.03 -7.96
C PHE A 35 3.52 -4.56 -9.32
N ARG A 36 4.37 -3.81 -10.01
CA ARG A 36 4.93 -4.23 -11.31
C ARG A 36 5.77 -5.49 -11.21
N GLN A 37 6.58 -5.61 -10.18
CA GLN A 37 7.39 -6.80 -9.91
C GLN A 37 6.56 -7.97 -9.37
N ASN A 38 5.30 -7.73 -9.01
CA ASN A 38 4.41 -8.75 -8.46
C ASN A 38 5.05 -9.45 -7.23
N PHE A 39 5.46 -8.64 -6.25
CA PHE A 39 6.23 -9.07 -5.07
C PHE A 39 5.59 -10.23 -4.31
N ILE A 40 4.27 -10.40 -4.41
CA ILE A 40 3.54 -11.49 -3.77
C ILE A 40 3.95 -12.88 -4.27
N ARG A 41 4.64 -12.97 -5.41
CA ARG A 41 5.08 -14.23 -6.02
C ARG A 41 6.51 -14.64 -5.66
N TYR A 42 7.28 -13.72 -5.09
CA TYR A 42 8.71 -13.94 -4.92
C TYR A 42 9.14 -13.98 -3.45
N SER A 43 9.93 -14.96 -3.08
CA SER A 43 10.55 -14.98 -1.77
C SER A 43 11.62 -13.89 -1.66
N GLN A 44 11.91 -13.45 -0.44
CA GLN A 44 12.95 -12.45 -0.17
C GLN A 44 14.34 -12.87 -0.68
N SER A 45 14.63 -14.16 -0.72
CA SER A 45 15.94 -14.69 -1.18
C SER A 45 16.11 -14.70 -2.69
N SER A 46 15.03 -14.52 -3.46
CA SER A 46 15.12 -14.45 -4.92
C SER A 46 15.64 -13.07 -5.37
N PRO A 47 16.25 -12.96 -6.58
CA PRO A 47 16.68 -11.66 -7.12
C PRO A 47 15.55 -10.62 -7.15
N ALA A 48 14.36 -11.02 -7.59
CA ALA A 48 13.19 -10.13 -7.62
C ALA A 48 12.73 -9.74 -6.20
N GLY A 49 12.79 -10.65 -5.24
CA GLY A 49 12.49 -10.36 -3.83
C GLY A 49 13.49 -9.37 -3.22
N GLN A 50 14.79 -9.50 -3.55
CA GLN A 50 15.82 -8.56 -3.11
C GLN A 50 15.58 -7.15 -3.69
N GLU A 51 15.18 -7.04 -4.96
CA GLU A 51 14.78 -5.76 -5.55
C GLU A 51 13.57 -5.14 -4.85
N CYS A 52 12.58 -5.96 -4.48
CA CYS A 52 11.42 -5.49 -3.70
C CYS A 52 11.85 -4.97 -2.32
N MET A 53 12.68 -5.71 -1.60
CA MET A 53 13.20 -5.28 -0.29
C MET A 53 13.99 -3.96 -0.39
N GLU A 54 14.83 -3.82 -1.40
CA GLU A 54 15.57 -2.57 -1.64
C GLU A 54 14.62 -1.41 -1.99
N SER A 55 13.57 -1.66 -2.79
CA SER A 55 12.54 -0.66 -3.09
C SER A 55 11.80 -0.19 -1.84
N ILE A 56 11.42 -1.13 -0.97
CA ILE A 56 10.78 -0.85 0.32
C ILE A 56 11.70 0.03 1.17
N ARG A 57 12.93 -0.40 1.39
CA ARG A 57 13.91 0.33 2.21
C ARG A 57 14.13 1.75 1.69
N LYS A 58 14.34 1.93 0.39
CA LYS A 58 14.55 3.24 -0.23
C LYS A 58 13.32 4.13 -0.15
N GLY A 59 12.14 3.57 -0.36
CA GLY A 59 10.89 4.31 -0.23
C GLY A 59 10.65 4.82 1.20
N ILE A 60 10.91 3.98 2.21
CA ILE A 60 10.79 4.35 3.63
C ILE A 60 11.79 5.45 4.00
N ILE A 61 13.05 5.33 3.58
CA ILE A 61 14.06 6.36 3.83
C ILE A 61 13.65 7.68 3.18
N ALA A 62 13.19 7.66 1.93
CA ALA A 62 12.72 8.86 1.25
C ALA A 62 11.52 9.49 1.96
N ALA A 63 10.56 8.68 2.45
CA ALA A 63 9.42 9.16 3.22
C ALA A 63 9.88 9.88 4.50
N ALA A 64 10.77 9.27 5.26
CA ALA A 64 11.32 9.86 6.49
C ALA A 64 12.06 11.17 6.20
N GLU A 65 12.92 11.21 5.17
CA GLU A 65 13.66 12.40 4.77
C GLU A 65 12.76 13.57 4.32
N MET A 66 11.61 13.25 3.73
CA MET A 66 10.61 14.22 3.26
C MET A 66 9.52 14.51 4.30
N HIS A 67 9.60 13.92 5.49
CA HIS A 67 8.56 13.98 6.54
C HIS A 67 7.18 13.52 6.05
N ILE A 68 7.13 12.56 5.12
CA ILE A 68 5.91 11.93 4.65
C ILE A 68 5.56 10.78 5.60
N PRO A 69 4.37 10.79 6.23
CA PRO A 69 4.05 9.89 7.32
C PRO A 69 3.89 8.42 6.90
N THR A 70 3.50 8.18 5.64
CA THR A 70 3.09 6.83 5.21
C THR A 70 3.79 6.39 3.93
N VAL A 71 4.14 5.10 3.88
CA VAL A 71 4.50 4.39 2.65
C VAL A 71 3.43 3.35 2.36
N MET A 72 2.83 3.44 1.18
CA MET A 72 1.80 2.53 0.71
C MET A 72 2.40 1.46 -0.21
N ILE A 73 2.02 0.21 0.07
CA ILE A 73 2.40 -0.97 -0.71
C ILE A 73 1.14 -1.63 -1.25
N GLU A 74 1.05 -1.71 -2.56
CA GLU A 74 -0.08 -2.32 -3.24
C GLU A 74 0.08 -3.84 -3.30
N GLY A 75 -0.75 -4.56 -2.54
CA GLY A 75 -0.81 -6.01 -2.45
C GLY A 75 -2.00 -6.61 -3.21
N MET A 76 -2.31 -6.07 -4.40
CA MET A 76 -3.41 -6.56 -5.22
C MET A 76 -3.20 -8.03 -5.63
N ARG A 77 -4.33 -8.76 -5.78
CA ARG A 77 -4.35 -10.20 -6.07
C ARG A 77 -3.76 -11.07 -4.95
N MET A 78 -3.81 -10.58 -3.74
CA MET A 78 -3.45 -11.37 -2.55
C MET A 78 -4.51 -12.42 -2.19
N TYR A 79 -5.67 -12.42 -2.85
CA TYR A 79 -6.73 -13.38 -2.59
C TYR A 79 -6.20 -14.82 -2.68
N GLY A 80 -6.22 -15.54 -1.56
CA GLY A 80 -5.59 -16.84 -1.43
C GLY A 80 -4.05 -16.81 -1.27
N ALA A 81 -3.39 -15.68 -1.53
CA ALA A 81 -1.95 -15.53 -1.35
C ALA A 81 -1.58 -14.95 0.04
N ALA A 82 -2.54 -14.39 0.78
CA ALA A 82 -2.30 -13.86 2.13
C ALA A 82 -1.75 -14.91 3.12
N GLN A 83 -1.94 -16.20 2.81
CA GLN A 83 -1.37 -17.32 3.57
C GLN A 83 0.05 -17.70 3.14
N HIS A 84 0.57 -17.12 2.06
CA HIS A 84 1.91 -17.40 1.61
C HIS A 84 2.95 -16.71 2.50
N LYS A 85 3.82 -17.51 3.05
CA LYS A 85 4.86 -17.05 3.98
C LYS A 85 5.69 -15.88 3.43
N HIS A 86 6.03 -15.88 2.15
CA HIS A 86 6.86 -14.81 1.57
C HIS A 86 6.14 -13.45 1.50
N VAL A 87 4.82 -13.42 1.34
CA VAL A 87 4.02 -12.18 1.40
C VAL A 87 4.08 -11.61 2.82
N PHE A 88 3.83 -12.46 3.80
CA PHE A 88 3.92 -12.07 5.20
C PHE A 88 5.33 -11.57 5.56
N ASP A 89 6.36 -12.33 5.18
CA ASP A 89 7.76 -11.97 5.44
C ASP A 89 8.13 -10.61 4.82
N MET A 90 7.58 -10.29 3.63
CA MET A 90 7.85 -9.03 2.95
C MET A 90 7.19 -7.83 3.68
N TYR A 91 5.92 -7.96 4.10
CA TYR A 91 5.28 -6.92 4.91
C TYR A 91 5.90 -6.81 6.29
N LYS A 92 6.31 -7.92 6.89
CA LYS A 92 7.06 -7.91 8.16
C LYS A 92 8.34 -7.10 8.03
N TYR A 93 9.13 -7.37 7.00
CA TYR A 93 10.32 -6.58 6.69
C TYR A 93 10.00 -5.09 6.52
N ALA A 94 8.95 -4.75 5.76
CA ALA A 94 8.55 -3.37 5.54
C ALA A 94 8.21 -2.66 6.86
N VAL A 95 7.42 -3.32 7.72
CA VAL A 95 7.03 -2.80 9.03
C VAL A 95 8.24 -2.62 9.95
N GLU A 96 9.14 -3.61 10.00
CA GLU A 96 10.36 -3.53 10.83
C GLU A 96 11.25 -2.34 10.40
N VAL A 97 11.52 -2.20 9.10
CA VAL A 97 12.29 -1.06 8.59
C VAL A 97 11.57 0.26 8.88
N ALA A 98 10.26 0.33 8.66
CA ALA A 98 9.50 1.56 8.86
C ALA A 98 9.49 2.05 10.32
N GLN A 99 9.51 1.13 11.29
CA GLN A 99 9.59 1.48 12.71
C GLN A 99 10.88 2.24 13.06
N ASP A 100 12.01 1.87 12.46
CA ASP A 100 13.29 2.53 12.68
C ASP A 100 13.29 3.99 12.18
N TYR A 101 12.41 4.31 11.24
CA TYR A 101 12.29 5.63 10.61
C TYR A 101 11.03 6.41 11.02
N GLY A 102 10.18 5.86 11.88
CA GLY A 102 8.93 6.50 12.30
C GLY A 102 7.91 6.65 11.18
N VAL A 103 7.92 5.76 10.17
CA VAL A 103 7.01 5.76 9.02
C VAL A 103 5.96 4.68 9.18
N GLN A 104 4.70 4.97 8.82
CA GLN A 104 3.62 3.99 8.78
C GLN A 104 3.65 3.20 7.47
N ILE A 105 3.44 1.89 7.52
CA ILE A 105 3.15 1.09 6.32
C ILE A 105 1.65 0.92 6.17
N ALA A 106 1.15 1.27 4.99
CA ALA A 106 -0.23 1.03 4.59
C ALA A 106 -0.29 0.02 3.44
N MET A 107 -1.18 -0.96 3.54
CA MET A 107 -1.41 -1.98 2.53
C MET A 107 -2.68 -1.67 1.74
N GLU A 108 -2.59 -1.57 0.42
CA GLU A 108 -3.78 -1.60 -0.45
C GLU A 108 -3.97 -3.02 -0.99
N THR A 109 -5.19 -3.55 -0.91
CA THR A 109 -5.47 -4.95 -1.30
C THR A 109 -6.92 -5.15 -1.71
N ASP A 110 -7.20 -6.31 -2.33
CA ASP A 110 -8.50 -6.73 -2.83
C ASP A 110 -9.07 -7.96 -2.08
N ILE A 111 -8.55 -8.28 -0.89
CA ILE A 111 -8.96 -9.44 -0.11
C ILE A 111 -10.29 -9.21 0.61
N ARG A 112 -10.90 -10.29 1.11
CA ARG A 112 -12.16 -10.25 1.87
C ARG A 112 -11.94 -9.67 3.27
N LEU A 113 -13.02 -9.18 3.88
CA LEU A 113 -12.99 -8.56 5.21
C LEU A 113 -12.36 -9.47 6.28
N GLU A 114 -12.76 -10.73 6.33
CA GLU A 114 -12.22 -11.70 7.28
C GLU A 114 -10.71 -11.98 7.09
N ASP A 115 -10.22 -11.88 5.85
CA ASP A 115 -8.80 -12.07 5.55
C ASP A 115 -7.98 -10.82 5.89
N HIS A 116 -8.58 -9.61 5.82
CA HIS A 116 -7.96 -8.41 6.37
C HIS A 116 -7.64 -8.57 7.85
N PHE A 117 -8.60 -9.03 8.67
CA PHE A 117 -8.36 -9.25 10.10
C PHE A 117 -7.25 -10.26 10.34
N LYS A 118 -7.34 -11.44 9.70
CA LYS A 118 -6.33 -12.50 9.84
C LYS A 118 -4.92 -12.02 9.48
N PHE A 119 -4.81 -11.14 8.50
CA PHE A 119 -3.52 -10.63 8.07
C PHE A 119 -3.01 -9.51 8.98
N LEU A 120 -3.83 -8.47 9.21
CA LEU A 120 -3.44 -7.30 10.01
C LEU A 120 -3.16 -7.61 11.48
N ASP A 121 -3.92 -8.54 12.09
CA ASP A 121 -3.76 -8.90 13.51
C ASP A 121 -2.39 -9.53 13.79
N GLN A 122 -1.67 -10.01 12.76
CA GLN A 122 -0.30 -10.52 12.91
C GLN A 122 0.75 -9.41 13.08
N PHE A 123 0.37 -8.14 12.91
CA PHE A 123 1.29 -6.99 12.95
C PHE A 123 1.07 -6.06 14.16
N ASP A 124 0.23 -6.43 15.11
CA ASP A 124 -0.01 -5.66 16.36
C ASP A 124 -0.34 -4.17 16.09
N GLY A 125 -1.14 -3.88 15.06
CA GLY A 125 -1.53 -2.53 14.67
C GLY A 125 -0.47 -1.70 13.93
N LYS A 126 0.69 -2.26 13.65
CA LYS A 126 1.81 -1.58 12.96
C LYS A 126 1.68 -1.58 11.43
N LEU A 127 0.81 -2.43 10.90
CA LEU A 127 0.38 -2.43 9.50
C LEU A 127 -1.05 -1.93 9.42
N LYS A 128 -1.31 -0.95 8.56
CA LYS A 128 -2.65 -0.41 8.33
C LYS A 128 -3.07 -0.57 6.88
N LEU A 129 -4.29 -0.15 6.57
CA LEU A 129 -4.85 -0.19 5.23
C LEU A 129 -4.86 1.20 4.59
N CYS A 130 -4.45 1.26 3.33
CA CYS A 130 -4.99 2.18 2.38
C CYS A 130 -6.27 1.55 1.82
N PHE A 131 -7.44 2.01 2.28
CA PHE A 131 -8.71 1.41 1.88
C PHE A 131 -9.21 2.02 0.58
N ASP A 132 -9.24 1.23 -0.48
CA ASP A 132 -9.81 1.63 -1.76
C ASP A 132 -11.32 1.37 -1.77
N THR A 133 -12.12 2.39 -2.06
CA THR A 133 -13.60 2.29 -2.02
C THR A 133 -14.18 1.53 -3.20
N HIS A 134 -13.40 1.28 -4.24
CA HIS A 134 -13.85 0.58 -5.44
C HIS A 134 -13.42 -0.90 -5.47
N ASN A 135 -12.24 -1.23 -4.97
CA ASN A 135 -11.70 -2.58 -5.02
C ASN A 135 -12.66 -3.66 -4.49
N PRO A 136 -13.32 -3.48 -3.33
CA PRO A 136 -14.26 -4.49 -2.83
C PRO A 136 -15.44 -4.76 -3.77
N VAL A 137 -15.92 -3.73 -4.45
CA VAL A 137 -17.01 -3.86 -5.44
C VAL A 137 -16.51 -4.55 -6.71
N MET A 138 -15.37 -4.09 -7.24
CA MET A 138 -14.77 -4.62 -8.48
C MET A 138 -14.43 -6.11 -8.36
N TYR A 139 -13.93 -6.54 -7.22
CA TYR A 139 -13.47 -7.91 -6.98
C TYR A 139 -14.51 -8.78 -6.25
N GLY A 140 -15.69 -8.22 -5.91
CA GLY A 140 -16.74 -8.94 -5.21
C GLY A 140 -16.34 -9.42 -3.82
N THR A 141 -15.47 -8.67 -3.13
CA THR A 141 -14.91 -9.05 -1.83
C THR A 141 -15.67 -8.45 -0.63
N GLY A 142 -16.59 -7.50 -0.88
CA GLY A 142 -17.45 -6.94 0.15
C GLY A 142 -18.14 -5.64 -0.28
N TYR A 143 -18.97 -5.11 0.64
CA TYR A 143 -19.61 -3.81 0.48
C TYR A 143 -18.81 -2.74 1.25
N PRO A 144 -18.20 -1.74 0.57
CA PRO A 144 -17.24 -0.83 1.18
C PRO A 144 -17.73 -0.12 2.45
N PRO A 145 -18.98 0.42 2.52
CA PRO A 145 -19.44 1.08 3.74
C PRO A 145 -19.48 0.16 4.96
N ASP A 146 -19.82 -1.11 4.79
CA ASP A 146 -19.84 -2.07 5.91
C ASP A 146 -18.42 -2.47 6.31
N MET A 147 -17.55 -2.68 5.31
CA MET A 147 -16.14 -2.97 5.57
C MET A 147 -15.47 -1.84 6.36
N ILE A 148 -15.70 -0.57 5.96
CA ILE A 148 -15.18 0.62 6.65
C ILE A 148 -15.65 0.67 8.11
N ARG A 149 -16.97 0.43 8.36
CA ARG A 149 -17.52 0.44 9.73
C ARG A 149 -16.88 -0.61 10.62
N VAL A 150 -16.62 -1.80 10.07
CA VAL A 150 -16.07 -2.94 10.83
C VAL A 150 -14.56 -2.84 11.00
N LEU A 151 -13.82 -2.41 9.98
CA LEU A 151 -12.37 -2.18 10.07
C LEU A 151 -12.05 -1.02 11.02
N GLY A 152 -12.83 0.05 10.97
CA GLY A 152 -12.68 1.21 11.83
C GLY A 152 -11.39 2.00 11.56
N ARG A 153 -11.30 3.16 12.20
CA ARG A 153 -10.13 4.05 12.09
C ARG A 153 -8.81 3.44 12.59
N GLU A 154 -8.92 2.42 13.44
CA GLU A 154 -7.73 1.78 14.01
C GLU A 154 -6.93 1.00 12.97
N ARG A 155 -7.61 0.47 11.94
CA ARG A 155 -7.00 -0.34 10.88
C ARG A 155 -6.82 0.41 9.56
N ILE A 156 -7.54 1.53 9.35
CA ILE A 156 -7.46 2.32 8.13
C ILE A 156 -6.57 3.54 8.37
N ASP A 157 -5.54 3.68 7.55
CA ASP A 157 -4.64 4.83 7.55
C ASP A 157 -5.21 5.96 6.68
N HIS A 158 -5.48 5.66 5.42
CA HIS A 158 -6.06 6.60 4.47
C HIS A 158 -6.90 5.87 3.41
N PHE A 159 -7.52 6.64 2.52
CA PHE A 159 -8.43 6.12 1.50
C PHE A 159 -7.95 6.44 0.10
N HIS A 160 -8.16 5.49 -0.82
CA HIS A 160 -8.33 5.77 -2.23
C HIS A 160 -9.81 5.89 -2.53
N MET A 161 -10.26 7.10 -2.84
CA MET A 161 -11.65 7.38 -3.18
C MET A 161 -11.84 7.22 -4.68
N LYS A 162 -12.53 6.15 -5.06
CA LYS A 162 -12.86 5.85 -6.45
C LYS A 162 -14.37 5.64 -6.56
N GLU A 163 -14.93 6.05 -7.68
CA GLU A 163 -16.32 5.83 -8.04
C GLU A 163 -16.38 4.99 -9.30
N SER A 164 -17.33 4.07 -9.35
CA SER A 164 -17.67 3.33 -10.56
C SER A 164 -19.18 3.28 -10.68
N GLN A 165 -19.67 3.49 -11.88
CA GLN A 165 -21.08 3.22 -12.20
C GLN A 165 -21.19 1.78 -12.70
N PRO A 166 -22.16 0.99 -12.22
CA PRO A 166 -22.50 -0.27 -12.84
C PRO A 166 -22.98 0.01 -14.26
N ASP A 167 -22.61 -0.85 -15.21
CA ASP A 167 -23.18 -0.83 -16.54
C ASP A 167 -24.70 -1.18 -16.51
N ALA A 168 -25.36 -1.14 -17.66
CA ALA A 168 -26.77 -1.44 -17.78
C ALA A 168 -27.16 -2.86 -17.32
N GLU A 169 -26.17 -3.76 -17.19
CA GLU A 169 -26.32 -5.15 -16.75
C GLU A 169 -25.98 -5.33 -15.26
N GLY A 170 -25.59 -4.25 -14.56
CA GLY A 170 -25.21 -4.27 -13.14
C GLY A 170 -23.76 -4.69 -12.87
N PHE A 171 -22.94 -4.81 -13.90
CA PHE A 171 -21.52 -5.08 -13.75
C PHE A 171 -20.74 -3.79 -13.62
N VAL A 172 -19.77 -3.78 -12.73
CA VAL A 172 -18.83 -2.66 -12.62
C VAL A 172 -17.81 -2.78 -13.74
N THR A 173 -17.93 -1.90 -14.75
CA THR A 173 -16.98 -1.87 -15.85
C THR A 173 -15.64 -1.33 -15.38
N LYS A 174 -14.57 -1.97 -15.85
CA LYS A 174 -13.22 -1.39 -15.73
C LYS A 174 -13.22 -0.02 -16.40
N GLU A 175 -12.62 0.94 -15.72
CA GLU A 175 -12.43 2.32 -16.11
C GLU A 175 -12.36 2.56 -17.62
N THR A 176 -13.13 3.53 -18.06
CA THR A 176 -12.86 4.22 -19.35
C THR A 176 -11.66 5.15 -19.20
#